data_cf40c358bf7f3a4df3b652cfd5a14725
#
_entry.id   cf40c358bf7f3a4df3b652cfd5a14725
#
_cell.length_a   1.000
_cell.length_b   1.000
_cell.length_c   1.000
_cell.angle_alpha   90.00
_cell.angle_beta   90.00
_cell.angle_gamma   90.00
#
_symmetry.space_group_name_H-M   'P 1'
#
loop_
_entity.id
_entity.type
_entity.pdbx_description
1 polymer ?
#
loop_
_entity_poly.entity_id
_entity_poly.type
_entity_poly.pdbx_seq_one_letter_code
_entity_poly.pdbx_strand_id
1 'polypeptide(L)'
;MTQEEFYSLYDKISDALYEFYILDGYHCWYYCCNETYNGTSMSFEVHIHDDRGEGFDKVEDWVIDDHGRIYAEGDIYENYEEFLREWI
;
A
#
# COMPACT_ATOMS: atom_id res chain seq x y z
N MET A 1 1.61 18.19 -1.81
CA MET A 1 1.71 17.34 -3.02
C MET A 1 0.59 17.64 -3.98
N THR A 2 0.84 17.54 -5.27
CA THR A 2 -0.20 17.63 -6.29
C THR A 2 -0.99 16.34 -6.39
N GLN A 3 -2.15 16.40 -7.04
CA GLN A 3 -2.95 15.20 -7.30
C GLN A 3 -2.12 14.15 -8.06
N GLU A 4 -1.35 14.59 -9.06
CA GLU A 4 -0.50 13.69 -9.84
C GLU A 4 0.55 13.00 -8.96
N GLU A 5 1.12 13.72 -8.01
CA GLU A 5 2.10 13.15 -7.07
C GLU A 5 1.47 12.11 -6.15
N PHE A 6 0.24 12.35 -5.69
CA PHE A 6 -0.49 11.35 -4.91
C PHE A 6 -0.74 10.07 -5.71
N TYR A 7 -1.23 10.19 -6.94
CA TYR A 7 -1.49 9.02 -7.78
C TYR A 7 -0.20 8.30 -8.16
N SER A 8 0.88 9.04 -8.41
CA SER A 8 2.19 8.44 -8.69
C SER A 8 2.68 7.62 -7.51
N LEU A 9 2.56 8.16 -6.29
CA LEU A 9 2.96 7.43 -5.08
C LEU A 9 2.08 6.20 -4.85
N TYR A 10 0.78 6.33 -5.06
CA TYR A 10 -0.16 5.22 -4.98
C TYR A 10 0.25 4.09 -5.94
N ASP A 11 0.58 4.41 -7.19
CA ASP A 11 1.02 3.43 -8.18
C ASP A 11 2.32 2.76 -7.76
N LYS A 12 3.27 3.50 -7.20
CA LYS A 12 4.53 2.94 -6.71
C LYS A 12 4.31 1.97 -5.56
N ILE A 13 3.41 2.31 -4.63
CA ILE A 13 3.05 1.43 -3.52
C ILE A 13 2.42 0.14 -4.06
N SER A 14 1.51 0.27 -5.01
CA SER A 14 0.87 -0.89 -5.63
C SER A 14 1.88 -1.82 -6.29
N ASP A 15 2.84 -1.24 -7.04
CA ASP A 15 3.90 -2.02 -7.68
C ASP A 15 4.80 -2.72 -6.66
N ALA A 16 5.14 -2.03 -5.56
CA ALA A 16 5.97 -2.60 -4.50
C ALA A 16 5.26 -3.79 -3.82
N LEU A 17 3.97 -3.69 -3.60
CA LEU A 17 3.18 -4.77 -3.02
C LEU A 17 3.12 -5.98 -3.96
N TYR A 18 3.07 -5.74 -5.27
CA TYR A 18 3.14 -6.82 -6.25
C TYR A 18 4.50 -7.52 -6.24
N GLU A 19 5.59 -6.74 -6.12
CA GLU A 19 6.93 -7.34 -6.00
C GLU A 19 7.05 -8.19 -4.74
N PHE A 20 6.47 -7.73 -3.64
CA PHE A 20 6.44 -8.51 -2.41
C PHE A 20 5.76 -9.85 -2.62
N TYR A 21 4.66 -9.88 -3.36
CA TYR A 21 3.95 -11.10 -3.70
C TYR A 21 4.87 -12.09 -4.43
N ILE A 22 5.66 -11.58 -5.38
CA ILE A 22 6.61 -12.43 -6.12
C ILE A 22 7.69 -12.97 -5.18
N LEU A 23 8.25 -12.10 -4.33
CA LEU A 23 9.31 -12.49 -3.39
C LEU A 23 8.81 -13.51 -2.35
N ASP A 24 7.55 -13.46 -2.00
CA ASP A 24 6.93 -14.38 -1.05
C ASP A 24 6.52 -15.71 -1.69
N GLY A 25 6.86 -15.93 -2.96
CA GLY A 25 6.56 -17.18 -3.65
C GLY A 25 5.09 -17.35 -4.02
N TYR A 26 4.39 -16.25 -4.21
CA TYR A 26 2.97 -16.21 -4.61
C TYR A 26 2.00 -16.77 -3.56
N HIS A 27 2.40 -16.72 -2.30
CA HIS A 27 1.52 -17.20 -1.22
C HIS A 27 0.62 -16.13 -0.64
N CYS A 28 1.12 -14.90 -0.55
CA CYS A 28 0.38 -13.80 0.04
C CYS A 28 0.42 -12.61 -0.93
N TRP A 29 -0.71 -12.25 -1.52
CA TRP A 29 -0.73 -11.13 -2.44
C TRP A 29 -1.61 -10.00 -1.96
N TYR A 30 -1.22 -8.82 -2.40
CA TYR A 30 -1.80 -7.57 -1.97
C TYR A 30 -2.19 -6.79 -3.21
N TYR A 31 -3.33 -6.09 -3.16
CA TYR A 31 -3.67 -5.14 -4.21
C TYR A 31 -4.37 -3.93 -3.62
N CYS A 32 -4.16 -2.78 -4.27
CA CYS A 32 -4.74 -1.51 -3.86
C CYS A 32 -5.96 -1.22 -4.72
N CYS A 33 -7.00 -0.67 -4.10
CA CYS A 33 -8.19 -0.24 -4.82
C CYS A 33 -8.96 0.80 -4.03
N ASN A 34 -10.03 1.32 -4.63
CA ASN A 34 -10.95 2.27 -4.02
C ASN A 34 -10.25 3.52 -3.49
N GLU A 35 -9.29 4.03 -4.26
CA GLU A 35 -8.57 5.25 -3.91
C GLU A 35 -9.50 6.47 -3.95
N THR A 36 -9.34 7.34 -2.97
CA THR A 36 -10.09 8.59 -2.86
C THR A 36 -9.14 9.74 -2.53
N TYR A 37 -9.03 10.69 -3.43
CA TYR A 37 -8.24 11.89 -3.24
C TYR A 37 -9.15 13.02 -2.79
N ASN A 38 -8.78 13.71 -1.68
CA ASN A 38 -9.59 14.79 -1.12
C ASN A 38 -8.94 16.17 -1.19
N GLY A 39 -7.82 16.32 -1.89
CA GLY A 39 -7.09 17.58 -2.01
C GLY A 39 -5.89 17.68 -1.08
N THR A 40 -5.91 17.04 0.07
CA THR A 40 -4.82 17.07 1.06
C THR A 40 -4.31 15.69 1.44
N SER A 41 -5.03 14.64 1.10
CA SER A 41 -4.62 13.27 1.36
C SER A 41 -5.30 12.34 0.37
N MET A 42 -4.82 11.13 0.30
CA MET A 42 -5.43 10.06 -0.49
C MET A 42 -5.60 8.85 0.41
N SER A 43 -6.82 8.34 0.50
CA SER A 43 -7.12 7.09 1.20
C SER A 43 -7.39 6.00 0.18
N PHE A 44 -7.04 4.77 0.53
CA PHE A 44 -7.27 3.62 -0.34
C PHE A 44 -7.32 2.35 0.51
N GLU A 45 -7.82 1.30 -0.08
CA GLU A 45 -7.86 -0.01 0.55
C GLU A 45 -6.72 -0.87 0.03
N VAL A 46 -6.12 -1.65 0.93
CA VAL A 46 -5.16 -2.69 0.57
C VAL A 46 -5.82 -4.02 0.90
N HIS A 47 -6.10 -4.80 -0.12
CA HIS A 47 -6.69 -6.12 0.02
C HIS A 47 -5.58 -7.15 0.10
N ILE A 48 -5.62 -7.98 1.13
CA ILE A 48 -4.58 -8.97 1.42
C ILE A 48 -5.21 -10.34 1.32
N HIS A 49 -4.62 -11.18 0.49
CA HIS A 49 -5.06 -12.57 0.32
C HIS A 49 -3.88 -13.49 0.61
N ASP A 50 -4.06 -14.41 1.55
CA ASP A 50 -3.05 -15.40 1.91
C ASP A 50 -3.68 -16.78 1.75
N ASP A 51 -3.15 -17.58 0.83
CA ASP A 51 -3.67 -18.91 0.55
C ASP A 51 -2.82 -20.04 1.16
N ARG A 52 -1.89 -19.69 2.07
CA ARG A 52 -1.13 -20.67 2.83
C ARG A 52 -2.01 -21.22 3.96
N GLY A 53 -1.89 -22.50 4.22
CA GLY A 53 -2.66 -23.13 5.29
C GLY A 53 -4.16 -23.04 5.04
N GLU A 54 -4.89 -22.41 5.96
CA GLU A 54 -6.33 -22.22 5.83
C GLU A 54 -6.70 -21.05 4.95
N GLY A 55 -5.74 -20.16 4.66
CA GLY A 55 -5.97 -18.96 3.88
C GLY A 55 -6.83 -17.94 4.61
N PHE A 56 -6.72 -16.67 4.24
CA PHE A 56 -7.60 -15.63 4.75
C PHE A 56 -7.60 -14.42 3.82
N ASP A 57 -8.66 -13.64 3.89
CA ASP A 57 -8.77 -12.36 3.21
C ASP A 57 -8.89 -11.26 4.26
N LYS A 58 -8.18 -10.17 4.06
CA LYS A 58 -8.19 -9.02 4.95
C LYS A 58 -8.18 -7.75 4.12
N VAL A 59 -8.85 -6.71 4.60
CA VAL A 59 -8.83 -5.38 4.00
C VAL A 59 -8.28 -4.41 5.02
N GLU A 60 -7.28 -3.63 4.62
CA GLU A 60 -6.71 -2.56 5.44
C GLU A 60 -6.98 -1.22 4.78
N ASP A 61 -7.20 -0.19 5.59
CA ASP A 61 -7.35 1.17 5.12
C ASP A 61 -6.01 1.89 5.26
N TRP A 62 -5.46 2.36 4.15
CA TRP A 62 -4.20 3.08 4.12
C TRP A 62 -4.43 4.52 3.68
N VAL A 63 -3.55 5.42 4.08
CA VAL A 63 -3.64 6.84 3.74
C VAL A 63 -2.26 7.36 3.37
N ILE A 64 -2.21 8.22 2.37
CA ILE A 64 -1.02 9.02 2.02
C ILE A 64 -1.35 10.46 2.40
N ASP A 65 -0.51 11.10 3.22
CA ASP A 65 -0.72 12.50 3.56
C ASP A 65 -0.01 13.46 2.60
N ASP A 66 -0.17 14.76 2.82
CA ASP A 66 0.37 15.80 1.96
C ASP A 66 1.90 15.91 2.01
N HIS A 67 2.54 15.24 2.94
CA HIS A 67 4.00 15.19 3.07
C HIS A 67 4.60 13.91 2.53
N GLY A 68 3.79 13.04 1.93
CA GLY A 68 4.24 11.76 1.40
C GLY A 68 4.41 10.67 2.44
N ARG A 69 3.90 10.87 3.65
CA ARG A 69 3.87 9.83 4.66
C ARG A 69 2.81 8.80 4.31
N ILE A 70 3.13 7.55 4.58
CA ILE A 70 2.24 6.43 4.30
C ILE A 70 1.77 5.85 5.62
N TYR A 71 0.46 5.91 5.85
CA TYR A 71 -0.18 5.36 7.04
C TYR A 71 -0.78 4.02 6.66
N ALA A 72 -0.04 2.95 6.94
CA ALA A 72 -0.56 1.61 6.84
C ALA A 72 -1.26 1.29 8.16
N GLU A 73 -2.15 0.34 8.16
CA GLU A 73 -2.86 -0.02 9.38
C GLU A 73 -1.87 -0.52 10.45
N GLY A 74 -1.70 0.29 11.50
CA GLY A 74 -0.77 -0.03 12.59
C GLY A 74 0.65 0.47 12.41
N ASP A 75 1.03 0.95 11.21
CA ASP A 75 2.38 1.41 10.92
C ASP A 75 2.35 2.76 10.19
N ILE A 76 3.40 3.56 10.40
CA ILE A 76 3.58 4.84 9.72
C ILE A 76 4.96 4.85 9.09
N TYR A 77 5.03 5.14 7.78
CA TYR A 77 6.30 5.29 7.07
C TYR A 77 6.46 6.74 6.65
N GLU A 78 7.62 7.33 6.96
CA GLU A 78 7.87 8.75 6.71
C GLU A 78 7.92 9.10 5.22
N ASN A 79 8.26 8.12 4.37
CA ASN A 79 8.32 8.30 2.93
C ASN A 79 8.32 6.93 2.24
N TYR A 80 8.31 6.95 0.91
CA TYR A 80 8.28 5.74 0.11
C TYR A 80 9.53 4.87 0.31
N GLU A 81 10.71 5.49 0.46
CA GLU A 81 11.96 4.76 0.67
C GLU A 81 11.94 3.97 1.97
N GLU A 82 11.39 4.56 3.03
CA GLU A 82 11.24 3.85 4.30
C GLU A 82 10.26 2.70 4.17
N PHE A 83 9.15 2.93 3.48
CA PHE A 83 8.17 1.88 3.19
C PHE A 83 8.83 0.70 2.47
N LEU A 84 9.62 0.96 1.43
CA LEU A 84 10.31 -0.10 0.69
C LEU A 84 11.27 -0.90 1.58
N ARG A 85 12.03 -0.24 2.44
CA ARG A 85 12.99 -0.93 3.32
C ARG A 85 12.29 -1.88 4.29
N GLU A 86 11.09 -1.52 4.74
CA GLU A 86 10.35 -2.34 5.68
C GLU A 86 9.60 -3.49 4.99
N TRP A 87 9.23 -3.33 3.73
CA TRP A 87 8.43 -4.32 3.02
C TRP A 87 9.24 -5.23 2.09
N ILE A 88 10.32 -4.74 1.55
CA ILE A 88 11.18 -5.47 0.62
C ILE A 88 12.61 -5.54 1.13
#